data_30ddc09a160c6b55248c9327feb5a1e4
#
_entry.id   30ddc09a160c6b55248c9327feb5a1e4
#
_cell.length_a   1.000
_cell.length_b   1.000
_cell.length_c   1.000
_cell.angle_alpha   90.00
_cell.angle_beta   90.00
_cell.angle_gamma   90.00
#
_symmetry.space_group_name_H-M   'P 1'
#
loop_
_entity.id
_entity.type
_entity.pdbx_description
1 polymer ?
#
loop_
_entity_poly.entity_id
_entity_poly.type
_entity_poly.pdbx_seq_one_letter_code
_entity_poly.pdbx_strand_id
1 'polypeptide(L)' 'MPSGTVKWFNNAKGYGFVTPDDSEEDVFVHFSAIEMEGYKTLKEGQAVEFDIEQGPKGLHAQNLREPA' A
#
# COMPACT_ATOMS: atom_id res chain seq x y z
N MET A 1 9.99 -1.56 9.83
CA MET A 1 9.24 -1.23 8.62
C MET A 1 7.78 -1.11 8.95
N PRO A 2 7.10 -0.08 8.45
CA PRO A 2 5.68 0.07 8.75
C PRO A 2 4.87 -1.09 8.18
N SER A 3 3.84 -1.45 8.90
CA SER A 3 2.87 -2.44 8.44
C SER A 3 1.48 -1.84 8.58
N GLY A 4 0.53 -2.39 7.87
CA GLY A 4 -0.83 -1.90 7.90
C GLY A 4 -1.76 -2.81 7.11
N THR A 5 -2.92 -2.28 6.78
CA THR A 5 -3.92 -3.01 6.00
C THR A 5 -4.35 -2.19 4.80
N VAL A 6 -4.74 -2.90 3.76
CA VAL A 6 -5.27 -2.26 2.56
C VAL A 6 -6.66 -1.73 2.86
N LYS A 7 -6.87 -0.44 2.66
CA LYS A 7 -8.19 0.15 2.80
C LYS A 7 -9.04 -0.17 1.59
N TRP A 8 -8.51 0.08 0.40
CA TRP A 8 -9.12 -0.33 -0.86
C TRP A 8 -8.07 -0.23 -1.97
N PHE A 9 -8.31 -0.94 -3.03
CA PHE A 9 -7.41 -0.90 -4.19
C PHE A 9 -8.23 -1.08 -5.46
N ASN A 10 -7.97 -0.23 -6.45
CA ASN A 10 -8.65 -0.28 -7.74
C ASN A 10 -7.73 -0.94 -8.76
N ASN A 11 -8.03 -2.20 -9.09
CA ASN A 11 -7.22 -2.97 -10.03
C ASN A 11 -7.25 -2.39 -11.45
N ALA A 12 -8.34 -1.76 -11.82
CA ALA A 12 -8.47 -1.20 -13.17
C ALA A 12 -7.59 0.03 -13.34
N LYS A 13 -7.49 0.86 -12.31
CA LYS A 13 -6.69 2.08 -12.35
C LYS A 13 -5.28 1.88 -11.81
N GLY A 14 -5.05 0.81 -11.06
CA GLY A 14 -3.73 0.47 -10.56
C GLY A 14 -3.29 1.27 -9.35
N TYR A 15 -4.20 1.72 -8.50
CA TYR A 15 -3.83 2.44 -7.29
C TYR A 15 -4.87 2.24 -6.19
N GLY A 16 -4.48 2.57 -4.98
CA GLY A 16 -5.37 2.47 -3.83
C GLY A 16 -4.76 3.14 -2.61
N PHE A 17 -5.27 2.78 -1.45
CA PHE A 17 -4.79 3.31 -0.19
C PHE A 17 -4.60 2.21 0.84
N VAL A 18 -3.58 2.38 1.66
CA VAL A 18 -3.31 1.51 2.80
C VAL A 18 -3.34 2.35 4.07
N THR A 19 -3.73 1.73 5.17
CA THR A 19 -3.78 2.39 6.47
C THR A 19 -2.72 1.78 7.37
N PRO A 20 -1.69 2.54 7.78
CA PRO A 20 -0.67 2.03 8.70
C PRO A 20 -1.29 1.65 10.05
N ASP A 21 -0.72 0.65 10.71
CA ASP A 21 -1.24 0.17 11.99
C ASP A 21 -1.11 1.22 13.09
N ASP A 22 -0.11 2.08 13.00
CA ASP A 22 0.18 3.09 14.03
C ASP A 22 -0.31 4.49 13.68
N SER A 23 -1.12 4.61 12.63
CA SER A 23 -1.60 5.91 12.16
C SER A 23 -3.00 5.75 11.58
N GLU A 24 -3.76 6.84 11.60
CA GLU A 24 -5.07 6.88 10.96
C GLU A 24 -5.02 7.54 9.59
N GLU A 25 -3.85 7.99 9.16
CA GLU A 25 -3.71 8.60 7.85
C GLU A 25 -3.56 7.56 6.75
N ASP A 26 -4.37 7.69 5.70
CA ASP A 26 -4.27 6.81 4.57
C ASP A 26 -3.03 7.14 3.75
N VAL A 27 -2.34 6.12 3.29
CA VAL A 27 -1.15 6.26 2.48
C VAL A 27 -1.46 5.77 1.07
N PHE A 28 -1.15 6.60 0.08
CA PHE A 28 -1.39 6.25 -1.32
C PHE A 28 -0.43 5.14 -1.76
N VAL A 29 -0.93 4.19 -2.54
CA VAL A 29 -0.11 3.15 -3.13
C VAL A 29 -0.46 2.99 -4.60
N HIS A 30 0.56 2.92 -5.44
CA HIS A 30 0.42 2.66 -6.88
C HIS A 30 0.92 1.25 -7.18
N PHE A 31 0.37 0.61 -8.21
CA PHE A 31 0.74 -0.78 -8.50
C PHE A 31 2.25 -0.95 -8.74
N SER A 32 2.92 0.08 -9.21
CA SER A 32 4.38 0.03 -9.43
C SER A 32 5.15 -0.07 -8.11
N ALA A 33 4.52 0.26 -6.98
CA ALA A 33 5.15 0.15 -5.66
C ALA A 33 4.94 -1.23 -5.03
N ILE A 34 4.16 -2.10 -5.65
CA ILE A 34 3.86 -3.43 -5.12
C ILE A 34 4.96 -4.39 -5.56
N GLU A 35 5.65 -4.97 -4.58
CA GLU A 35 6.72 -5.92 -4.82
C GLU A 35 6.24 -7.33 -4.48
N MET A 36 5.34 -7.86 -5.29
CA MET A 36 4.84 -9.21 -5.14
C MET A 36 4.95 -9.95 -6.45
N GLU A 37 5.21 -11.25 -6.39
CA GLU A 37 5.22 -12.09 -7.57
C GLU A 37 3.78 -12.33 -8.04
N GLY A 38 3.61 -12.36 -9.35
CA GLY A 38 2.31 -12.58 -9.94
C GLY A 38 1.47 -11.32 -10.05
N TYR A 39 0.22 -11.41 -9.63
CA TYR A 39 -0.68 -10.27 -9.75
C TYR A 39 -0.34 -9.17 -8.76
N LYS A 40 -0.13 -7.98 -9.29
CA LYS A 40 0.08 -6.78 -8.48
C LYS A 40 -1.26 -6.20 -8.09
N THR A 41 -1.97 -6.91 -7.25
CA THR A 41 -3.30 -6.52 -6.80
C THR A 41 -3.41 -6.72 -5.30
N LEU A 42 -4.23 -5.89 -4.68
CA LEU A 42 -4.45 -5.93 -3.24
C LEU A 42 -5.93 -6.12 -2.96
N LYS A 43 -6.20 -6.83 -1.88
CA LYS A 43 -7.58 -7.04 -1.43
C LYS A 43 -7.85 -6.14 -0.23
N GLU A 44 -9.07 -5.65 -0.14
CA GLU A 44 -9.50 -4.84 0.99
C GLU A 44 -9.33 -5.62 2.30
N GLY A 45 -8.68 -4.98 3.26
CA GLY A 45 -8.40 -5.62 4.55
C GLY A 45 -7.16 -6.50 4.57
N GLN A 46 -6.43 -6.63 3.46
CA GLN A 46 -5.24 -7.45 3.41
C GLN A 46 -4.11 -6.82 4.22
N ALA A 47 -3.41 -7.64 5.01
CA ALA A 47 -2.23 -7.17 5.74
C ALA A 47 -1.05 -7.00 4.77
N VAL A 48 -0.32 -5.90 4.93
CA VAL A 48 0.83 -5.60 4.07
C VAL A 48 1.93 -4.92 4.87
N GLU A 49 3.15 -4.98 4.35
CA GLU A 49 4.29 -4.21 4.85
C GLU A 49 4.76 -3.28 3.74
N PHE A 50 5.18 -2.09 4.11
CA PHE A 50 5.58 -1.10 3.13
C PHE A 50 6.44 -0.03 3.77
N ASP A 51 7.14 0.73 2.93
CA ASP A 51 7.86 1.91 3.36
C ASP A 51 7.02 3.13 3.03
N ILE A 52 7.08 4.15 3.89
CA ILE A 52 6.32 5.38 3.69
C ILE A 52 7.29 6.47 3.25
N GLU A 53 6.94 7.13 2.16
CA GLU A 53 7.69 8.31 1.70
C GLU A 53 6.75 9.48 1.55
N GLN A 54 7.27 10.67 1.89
CA GLN A 54 6.52 11.89 1.68
C GLN A 54 6.81 12.43 0.28
N GLY A 55 5.78 12.52 -0.52
CA GLY A 55 5.88 13.05 -1.87
C GLY A 55 5.19 14.40 -2.01
N PRO A 56 5.23 14.99 -3.20
CA PRO A 56 4.62 16.29 -3.43
C PRO A 56 3.10 16.31 -3.23
N LYS A 57 2.46 15.13 -3.32
CA LYS A 57 1.01 15.02 -3.14
C LYS A 57 0.63 14.41 -1.80
N GLY A 58 1.60 14.21 -0.90
CA GLY A 58 1.37 13.61 0.39
C GLY A 58 2.13 12.33 0.57
N LEU A 59 1.72 11.51 1.54
CA LEU A 59 2.39 10.25 1.85
C LEU A 59 2.03 9.19 0.81
N HIS A 60 3.04 8.42 0.42
CA HIS A 60 2.81 7.28 -0.46
C HIS A 60 3.63 6.08 0.00
N ALA A 61 3.13 4.89 -0.31
CA ALA A 61 3.80 3.65 0.05
C ALA A 61 4.75 3.21 -1.06
N GLN A 62 5.89 2.66 -0.63
CA GLN A 62 6.86 2.05 -1.55
C GLN A 62 7.25 0.69 -1.04
N ASN A 63 7.74 -0.15 -1.94
CA ASN A 63 8.22 -1.50 -1.58
C ASN A 63 7.16 -2.28 -0.82
N LEU A 64 5.92 -2.16 -1.24
CA LEU A 64 4.80 -2.82 -0.59
C LEU A 64 4.83 -4.30 -0.90
N ARG A 65 4.70 -5.12 0.15
CA ARG A 65 4.75 -6.57 0.03
C ARG A 65 3.91 -7.23 1.10
N GLU A 66 3.68 -8.52 0.92
CA GLU A 66 3.01 -9.30 1.93
C GLU A 66 3.91 -9.50 3.13
N PRO A 67 3.37 -9.51 4.35
CA PRO A 67 4.17 -9.79 5.55
C PRO A 67 4.80 -11.18 5.48
N ALA A 68 6.01 -11.27 5.97
CA ALA A 68 6.74 -12.54 5.98
C ALA A 68 6.11 -13.51 7.00
#